data_f98a70ce4436c367f393001a7b178d48
#
_entry.id   f98a70ce4436c367f393001a7b178d48
#
_cell.length_a   1.000
_cell.length_b   1.000
_cell.length_c   1.000
_cell.angle_alpha   90.00
_cell.angle_beta   90.00
_cell.angle_gamma   90.00
#
_symmetry.space_group_name_H-M   'P 1'
#
loop_
_entity.id
_entity.type
_entity.pdbx_description
1 polymer ?
#
loop_
_entity_poly.entity_id
_entity_poly.type
_entity_poly.pdbx_seq_one_letter_code
_entity_poly.pdbx_strand_id
1 'polypeptide(L)'
;MTRFRFIAMIVLAAALGLSLTWPRVTVSQEKTIKIGLIFDFSGPFSAAGSLLNYRGAKLAIDWANDKGGVLGKYKIVRVDADAQSKADVAINEAERLLNAEHVDILSGIYSSAHAVPIAERVDRQKKFLWITTAISDAVFKDRNLQYTFRPQAPGSSFGALSVQYIAAFSEERFKKAPKDLRIAIIYEDGPYGSSVAASSEAEAKRVGMQIIMKEGYSAQAADLSSLITKLRAARPDVLFHTGYNPDIALFLRQAKEQGFRVKAYLGHGAGHSQIDKLKEGFGTEIEGFHTVDPIDGTLVDPKKLRAGVGEVTAEMVRRYKKEFGEAPPMHVSIGFNNMWILLNDVLPRAIQKHGGWSADALAKAARETDIPDGGTMQGYGVKFFPEGNPMRGQNERAFPAVYQVIDGKFAIVYPKAFANASPVLPLPASSPFGAR
;
A
#
# COMPACT_ATOMS: atom_id res chain seq x y z
N MET A 1 -94.33 41.55 15.62
CA MET A 1 -94.97 40.23 15.72
C MET A 1 -93.87 39.17 15.75
N THR A 2 -93.93 38.34 16.72
CA THR A 2 -93.39 37.03 17.03
C THR A 2 -91.88 36.95 17.40
N ARG A 3 -91.70 36.77 18.70
CA ARG A 3 -90.49 36.42 19.43
C ARG A 3 -90.16 34.96 19.18
N PHE A 4 -88.88 34.63 18.97
CA PHE A 4 -88.38 33.29 19.21
C PHE A 4 -87.15 33.37 20.11
N ARG A 5 -87.25 32.80 21.29
CA ARG A 5 -86.18 32.62 22.29
C ARG A 5 -85.37 31.41 21.87
N PHE A 6 -84.07 31.60 21.77
CA PHE A 6 -83.09 30.50 21.71
C PHE A 6 -82.54 30.23 23.09
N ILE A 7 -82.81 29.04 23.57
CA ILE A 7 -82.22 28.46 24.78
C ILE A 7 -80.78 27.95 24.42
N ALA A 8 -79.78 28.53 25.01
CA ALA A 8 -78.41 28.00 24.89
C ALA A 8 -78.27 26.85 25.89
N MET A 9 -78.15 25.62 25.41
CA MET A 9 -77.79 24.46 26.19
C MET A 9 -76.22 24.34 26.20
N ILE A 10 -75.64 24.59 27.36
CA ILE A 10 -74.24 24.38 27.64
C ILE A 10 -74.05 22.88 27.91
N VAL A 11 -73.46 22.14 26.94
CA VAL A 11 -73.03 20.78 27.15
C VAL A 11 -71.54 20.87 27.56
N LEU A 12 -71.29 20.60 28.85
CA LEU A 12 -69.90 20.47 29.40
C LEU A 12 -69.40 19.10 29.03
N ALA A 13 -68.61 18.99 27.95
CA ALA A 13 -67.93 17.78 27.57
C ALA A 13 -66.62 17.71 28.33
N ALA A 14 -66.56 16.87 29.37
CA ALA A 14 -65.32 16.49 30.05
C ALA A 14 -64.49 15.61 29.09
N ALA A 15 -63.57 16.24 28.38
CA ALA A 15 -62.55 15.53 27.63
C ALA A 15 -61.51 14.98 28.60
N LEU A 16 -61.65 13.70 28.99
CA LEU A 16 -60.53 12.94 29.57
C LEU A 16 -59.46 12.81 28.49
N GLY A 17 -58.41 13.65 28.63
CA GLY A 17 -57.21 13.51 27.79
C GLY A 17 -56.45 12.25 28.17
N LEU A 18 -56.74 11.13 27.48
CA LEU A 18 -55.82 10.02 27.42
C LEU A 18 -54.59 10.49 26.56
N SER A 19 -53.59 11.02 27.25
CA SER A 19 -52.28 11.19 26.66
C SER A 19 -51.70 9.79 26.40
N LEU A 20 -51.94 9.25 25.19
CA LEU A 20 -51.13 8.13 24.66
C LEU A 20 -49.67 8.60 24.56
N THR A 21 -48.91 8.36 25.62
CA THR A 21 -47.45 8.42 25.54
C THR A 21 -47.00 7.23 24.69
N TRP A 22 -46.96 7.40 23.39
CA TRP A 22 -46.21 6.48 22.55
C TRP A 22 -44.75 6.58 23.02
N PRO A 23 -44.12 5.43 23.35
CA PRO A 23 -42.68 5.46 23.61
C PRO A 23 -42.02 6.04 22.36
N ARG A 24 -41.40 7.22 22.49
CA ARG A 24 -40.48 7.71 21.49
C ARG A 24 -39.35 6.68 21.47
N VAL A 25 -39.41 5.78 20.50
CA VAL A 25 -38.23 4.99 20.11
C VAL A 25 -37.22 6.03 19.62
N THR A 26 -36.40 6.47 20.56
CA THR A 26 -35.17 7.18 20.20
C THR A 26 -34.37 6.17 19.42
N VAL A 27 -34.52 6.18 18.08
CA VAL A 27 -33.55 5.55 17.19
C VAL A 27 -32.26 6.29 17.51
N SER A 28 -31.45 5.70 18.38
CA SER A 28 -30.07 6.15 18.56
C SER A 28 -29.45 6.12 17.17
N GLN A 29 -29.18 7.28 16.60
CA GLN A 29 -28.51 7.39 15.32
C GLN A 29 -27.18 6.65 15.50
N GLU A 30 -27.04 5.47 14.86
CA GLU A 30 -25.81 4.70 14.93
C GLU A 30 -24.68 5.64 14.53
N LYS A 31 -23.76 5.91 15.46
CA LYS A 31 -22.60 6.73 15.16
C LYS A 31 -21.72 5.91 14.20
N THR A 32 -21.67 6.34 12.96
CA THR A 32 -20.85 5.72 11.92
C THR A 32 -19.54 6.47 11.76
N ILE A 33 -18.49 5.76 11.37
CA ILE A 33 -17.18 6.32 11.01
C ILE A 33 -17.11 6.31 9.48
N LYS A 34 -16.93 7.48 8.87
CA LYS A 34 -16.79 7.59 7.41
C LYS A 34 -15.32 7.51 7.00
N ILE A 35 -14.98 6.55 6.14
CA ILE A 35 -13.63 6.41 5.56
C ILE A 35 -13.71 6.66 4.07
N GLY A 36 -13.05 7.72 3.59
CA GLY A 36 -12.84 7.98 2.17
C GLY A 36 -11.68 7.15 1.65
N LEU A 37 -11.90 6.33 0.62
CA LEU A 37 -10.89 5.49 -0.01
C LEU A 37 -10.57 6.01 -1.40
N ILE A 38 -9.33 6.47 -1.61
CA ILE A 38 -8.83 6.88 -2.92
C ILE A 38 -7.93 5.79 -3.48
N PHE A 39 -8.37 5.21 -4.58
CA PHE A 39 -7.62 4.21 -5.34
C PHE A 39 -7.81 4.45 -6.85
N ASP A 40 -7.02 3.78 -7.66
CA ASP A 40 -7.18 3.82 -9.11
C ASP A 40 -8.04 2.60 -9.52
N PHE A 41 -9.30 2.84 -9.82
CA PHE A 41 -10.21 1.83 -10.39
C PHE A 41 -10.09 1.77 -11.90
N SER A 42 -9.59 2.83 -12.49
CA SER A 42 -9.33 2.97 -13.92
C SER A 42 -7.90 3.47 -14.20
N GLY A 43 -7.47 3.36 -15.46
CA GLY A 43 -6.13 3.74 -15.87
C GLY A 43 -5.03 2.72 -15.52
N PRO A 44 -3.76 3.04 -15.84
CA PRO A 44 -2.65 2.08 -15.75
C PRO A 44 -2.33 1.61 -14.32
N PHE A 45 -2.55 2.42 -13.29
CA PHE A 45 -2.27 2.04 -11.91
C PHE A 45 -3.29 1.04 -11.35
N SER A 46 -4.49 0.97 -11.92
CA SER A 46 -5.47 -0.06 -11.56
C SER A 46 -4.89 -1.46 -11.73
N ALA A 47 -4.39 -1.76 -12.93
CA ALA A 47 -3.76 -3.04 -13.24
C ALA A 47 -2.40 -3.24 -12.53
N ALA A 48 -1.71 -2.16 -12.16
CA ALA A 48 -0.43 -2.21 -11.45
C ALA A 48 -0.54 -2.60 -9.97
N GLY A 49 -1.75 -2.78 -9.44
CA GLY A 49 -1.98 -3.25 -8.07
C GLY A 49 -2.88 -2.36 -7.20
N SER A 50 -3.28 -1.17 -7.68
CA SER A 50 -4.17 -0.28 -6.93
C SER A 50 -5.51 -0.94 -6.60
N LEU A 51 -6.14 -1.59 -7.58
CA LEU A 51 -7.38 -2.31 -7.39
C LEU A 51 -7.25 -3.48 -6.40
N LEU A 52 -6.12 -4.19 -6.42
CA LEU A 52 -5.85 -5.29 -5.48
C LEU A 52 -5.70 -4.77 -4.05
N ASN A 53 -4.99 -3.65 -3.88
CA ASN A 53 -4.86 -3.00 -2.58
C ASN A 53 -6.22 -2.51 -2.05
N TYR A 54 -7.05 -1.90 -2.91
CA TYR A 54 -8.44 -1.55 -2.58
C TYR A 54 -9.25 -2.76 -2.14
N ARG A 55 -9.20 -3.88 -2.87
CA ARG A 55 -9.93 -5.11 -2.51
C ARG A 55 -9.53 -5.58 -1.12
N GLY A 56 -8.25 -5.53 -0.78
CA GLY A 56 -7.77 -5.86 0.56
C GLY A 56 -8.32 -4.93 1.63
N ALA A 57 -8.23 -3.62 1.43
CA ALA A 57 -8.75 -2.63 2.37
C ALA A 57 -10.28 -2.76 2.57
N LYS A 58 -11.01 -2.98 1.47
CA LYS A 58 -12.45 -3.26 1.49
C LYS A 58 -12.78 -4.48 2.36
N LEU A 59 -12.09 -5.59 2.15
CA LEU A 59 -12.34 -6.82 2.92
C LEU A 59 -12.08 -6.64 4.42
N ALA A 60 -11.08 -5.85 4.82
CA ALA A 60 -10.82 -5.54 6.22
C ALA A 60 -11.98 -4.74 6.84
N ILE A 61 -12.51 -3.76 6.11
CA ILE A 61 -13.67 -2.96 6.54
C ILE A 61 -14.93 -3.83 6.63
N ASP A 62 -15.18 -4.65 5.61
CA ASP A 62 -16.35 -5.54 5.59
C ASP A 62 -16.29 -6.53 6.76
N TRP A 63 -15.11 -7.09 7.05
CA TRP A 63 -14.92 -7.96 8.21
C TRP A 63 -15.16 -7.26 9.55
N ALA A 64 -14.67 -6.04 9.70
CA ALA A 64 -14.94 -5.25 10.90
C ALA A 64 -16.44 -4.99 11.06
N ASN A 65 -17.13 -4.65 9.97
CA ASN A 65 -18.57 -4.40 9.97
C ASN A 65 -19.38 -5.66 10.28
N ASP A 66 -18.99 -6.84 9.79
CA ASP A 66 -19.63 -8.12 10.13
C ASP A 66 -19.55 -8.42 11.63
N LYS A 67 -18.49 -7.94 12.30
CA LYS A 67 -18.31 -8.05 13.76
C LYS A 67 -19.00 -6.93 14.57
N GLY A 68 -19.84 -6.13 13.93
CA GLY A 68 -20.53 -5.01 14.60
C GLY A 68 -19.82 -3.66 14.44
N GLY A 69 -18.75 -3.57 13.67
CA GLY A 69 -17.93 -2.36 13.50
C GLY A 69 -16.81 -2.26 14.54
N VAL A 70 -16.14 -1.12 14.55
CA VAL A 70 -15.07 -0.84 15.52
C VAL A 70 -15.63 -0.92 16.96
N LEU A 71 -14.94 -1.68 17.81
CA LEU A 71 -15.36 -2.00 19.17
C LEU A 71 -16.75 -2.70 19.27
N GLY A 72 -17.20 -3.34 18.19
CA GLY A 72 -18.55 -3.94 18.12
C GLY A 72 -19.69 -2.93 18.15
N LYS A 73 -19.43 -1.66 17.89
CA LYS A 73 -20.37 -0.56 18.11
C LYS A 73 -20.43 0.46 16.97
N TYR A 74 -19.29 0.77 16.33
CA TYR A 74 -19.20 1.85 15.36
C TYR A 74 -19.03 1.29 13.96
N LYS A 75 -20.10 1.26 13.18
CA LYS A 75 -20.07 0.83 11.77
C LYS A 75 -19.23 1.77 10.92
N ILE A 76 -18.56 1.20 9.93
CA ILE A 76 -17.75 1.96 8.98
C ILE A 76 -18.56 2.13 7.69
N VAL A 77 -18.66 3.36 7.24
CA VAL A 77 -19.21 3.73 5.93
C VAL A 77 -18.05 4.11 5.02
N ARG A 78 -17.88 3.39 3.91
CA ARG A 78 -16.90 3.73 2.88
C ARG A 78 -17.48 4.74 1.91
N VAL A 79 -16.62 5.66 1.47
CA VAL A 79 -16.87 6.54 0.33
C VAL A 79 -15.70 6.36 -0.64
N ASP A 80 -15.93 5.62 -1.71
CA ASP A 80 -14.89 5.25 -2.67
C ASP A 80 -14.72 6.34 -3.74
N ALA A 81 -13.46 6.58 -4.17
CA ALA A 81 -13.10 7.55 -5.18
C ALA A 81 -12.04 6.98 -6.15
N ASP A 82 -12.27 7.19 -7.45
CA ASP A 82 -11.36 6.76 -8.52
C ASP A 82 -10.37 7.89 -8.85
N ALA A 83 -9.09 7.67 -8.58
CA ALA A 83 -8.00 8.59 -8.94
C ALA A 83 -7.69 8.57 -10.45
N GLN A 84 -8.22 7.61 -11.21
CA GLN A 84 -8.05 7.49 -12.67
C GLN A 84 -6.58 7.48 -13.13
N SER A 85 -5.67 7.08 -12.25
CA SER A 85 -4.20 7.15 -12.46
C SER A 85 -3.68 8.55 -12.81
N LYS A 86 -4.38 9.60 -12.35
CA LYS A 86 -4.05 11.01 -12.59
C LYS A 86 -3.95 11.77 -11.28
N ALA A 87 -2.83 12.49 -11.09
CA ALA A 87 -2.57 13.20 -9.85
C ALA A 87 -3.56 14.34 -9.57
N ASP A 88 -3.97 15.08 -10.58
CA ASP A 88 -4.97 16.15 -10.48
C ASP A 88 -6.35 15.60 -10.08
N VAL A 89 -6.77 14.48 -10.66
CA VAL A 89 -8.02 13.81 -10.29
C VAL A 89 -7.94 13.30 -8.84
N ALA A 90 -6.86 12.62 -8.46
CA ALA A 90 -6.66 12.14 -7.09
C ALA A 90 -6.73 13.28 -6.06
N ILE A 91 -6.14 14.44 -6.36
CA ILE A 91 -6.19 15.64 -5.51
C ILE A 91 -7.62 16.16 -5.39
N ASN A 92 -8.34 16.28 -6.52
CA ASN A 92 -9.72 16.77 -6.52
C ASN A 92 -10.66 15.83 -5.77
N GLU A 93 -10.48 14.52 -5.92
CA GLU A 93 -11.23 13.51 -5.15
C GLU A 93 -10.92 13.56 -3.66
N ALA A 94 -9.66 13.82 -3.27
CA ALA A 94 -9.31 14.03 -1.86
C ALA A 94 -10.06 15.23 -1.28
N GLU A 95 -10.08 16.36 -2.00
CA GLU A 95 -10.82 17.56 -1.58
C GLU A 95 -12.34 17.30 -1.50
N ARG A 96 -12.92 16.59 -2.48
CA ARG A 96 -14.33 16.20 -2.46
C ARG A 96 -14.68 15.36 -1.25
N LEU A 97 -13.89 14.32 -0.99
CA LEU A 97 -14.10 13.42 0.16
C LEU A 97 -14.02 14.17 1.49
N LEU A 98 -13.06 15.08 1.64
CA LEU A 98 -12.87 15.82 2.89
C LEU A 98 -13.91 16.92 3.10
N ASN A 99 -14.29 17.65 2.04
CA ASN A 99 -15.04 18.90 2.17
C ASN A 99 -16.53 18.77 1.76
N ALA A 100 -16.88 17.87 0.84
CA ALA A 100 -18.25 17.62 0.44
C ALA A 100 -18.86 16.38 1.12
N GLU A 101 -18.11 15.26 1.14
CA GLU A 101 -18.57 14.03 1.78
C GLU A 101 -18.34 14.01 3.30
N HIS A 102 -17.49 14.91 3.81
CA HIS A 102 -17.14 15.02 5.22
C HIS A 102 -16.67 13.68 5.82
N VAL A 103 -15.74 13.02 5.14
CA VAL A 103 -15.15 11.79 5.69
C VAL A 103 -14.29 12.10 6.91
N ASP A 104 -14.31 11.20 7.89
CA ASP A 104 -13.54 11.30 9.13
C ASP A 104 -12.05 10.97 8.88
N ILE A 105 -11.81 10.01 8.00
CA ILE A 105 -10.49 9.48 7.66
C ILE A 105 -10.37 9.43 6.14
N LEU A 106 -9.28 9.97 5.61
CA LEU A 106 -8.88 9.72 4.23
C LEU A 106 -7.87 8.57 4.21
N SER A 107 -8.04 7.60 3.32
CA SER A 107 -7.16 6.43 3.25
C SER A 107 -6.97 5.91 1.83
N GLY A 108 -6.04 4.96 1.69
CA GLY A 108 -5.70 4.36 0.41
C GLY A 108 -4.42 4.93 -0.15
N ILE A 109 -4.51 5.46 -1.34
CA ILE A 109 -3.49 6.11 -2.17
C ILE A 109 -2.37 5.16 -2.56
N TYR A 110 -2.48 4.67 -3.80
CA TYR A 110 -1.52 3.74 -4.38
C TYR A 110 -0.27 4.45 -4.91
N SER A 111 -0.45 5.47 -5.75
CA SER A 111 0.65 6.19 -6.39
C SER A 111 1.30 7.21 -5.46
N SER A 112 2.62 7.22 -5.42
CA SER A 112 3.38 8.24 -4.68
C SER A 112 3.22 9.64 -5.27
N ALA A 113 3.00 9.76 -6.58
CA ALA A 113 2.71 11.04 -7.22
C ALA A 113 1.37 11.65 -6.77
N HIS A 114 0.43 10.80 -6.34
CA HIS A 114 -0.81 11.25 -5.70
C HIS A 114 -0.61 11.54 -4.21
N ALA A 115 0.12 10.67 -3.49
CA ALA A 115 0.27 10.76 -2.04
C ALA A 115 1.02 12.02 -1.58
N VAL A 116 2.07 12.42 -2.30
CA VAL A 116 2.90 13.58 -1.91
C VAL A 116 2.08 14.87 -1.82
N PRO A 117 1.34 15.30 -2.85
CA PRO A 117 0.53 16.53 -2.76
C PRO A 117 -0.70 16.37 -1.86
N ILE A 118 -1.33 15.18 -1.80
CA ILE A 118 -2.49 14.95 -0.94
C ILE A 118 -2.10 15.05 0.54
N ALA A 119 -0.99 14.43 0.96
CA ALA A 119 -0.53 14.47 2.34
C ALA A 119 -0.34 15.90 2.85
N GLU A 120 0.22 16.79 2.03
CA GLU A 120 0.39 18.20 2.38
C GLU A 120 -0.96 18.93 2.56
N ARG A 121 -1.91 18.68 1.65
CA ARG A 121 -3.24 19.30 1.72
C ARG A 121 -4.02 18.85 2.93
N VAL A 122 -4.01 17.55 3.20
CA VAL A 122 -4.68 16.95 4.36
C VAL A 122 -4.12 17.52 5.66
N ASP A 123 -2.80 17.62 5.77
CA ASP A 123 -2.12 18.14 6.96
C ASP A 123 -2.46 19.63 7.21
N ARG A 124 -2.43 20.47 6.16
CA ARG A 124 -2.85 21.88 6.26
C ARG A 124 -4.30 22.05 6.68
N GLN A 125 -5.19 21.14 6.30
CA GLN A 125 -6.60 21.14 6.68
C GLN A 125 -6.85 20.48 8.05
N LYS A 126 -5.81 20.01 8.74
CA LYS A 126 -5.89 19.26 9.99
C LYS A 126 -6.86 18.07 9.90
N LYS A 127 -6.75 17.31 8.82
CA LYS A 127 -7.49 16.09 8.55
C LYS A 127 -6.57 14.88 8.65
N PHE A 128 -7.11 13.70 8.92
CA PHE A 128 -6.31 12.50 9.12
C PHE A 128 -6.16 11.69 7.83
N LEU A 129 -4.92 11.33 7.49
CA LEU A 129 -4.57 10.52 6.33
C LEU A 129 -3.86 9.23 6.77
N TRP A 130 -4.38 8.10 6.29
CA TRP A 130 -3.81 6.78 6.49
C TRP A 130 -3.41 6.16 5.14
N ILE A 131 -2.11 6.16 4.83
CA ILE A 131 -1.61 5.68 3.52
C ILE A 131 -1.37 4.18 3.59
N THR A 132 -2.02 3.42 2.69
CA THR A 132 -1.90 1.97 2.66
C THR A 132 -0.77 1.46 1.77
N THR A 133 -0.36 2.21 0.75
CA THR A 133 0.57 1.69 -0.27
C THR A 133 1.68 2.64 -0.69
N ALA A 134 1.38 3.87 -1.11
CA ALA A 134 2.39 4.80 -1.66
C ALA A 134 3.66 4.87 -0.80
N ILE A 135 4.83 4.48 -1.37
CA ILE A 135 6.05 4.24 -0.58
C ILE A 135 7.07 5.38 -0.60
N SER A 136 6.96 6.38 -1.48
CA SER A 136 7.97 7.44 -1.59
C SER A 136 8.28 8.09 -0.24
N ASP A 137 9.56 8.30 0.02
CA ASP A 137 10.04 9.03 1.20
C ASP A 137 9.64 10.51 1.14
N ALA A 138 9.44 11.06 -0.05
CA ALA A 138 8.99 12.43 -0.26
C ALA A 138 7.62 12.75 0.37
N VAL A 139 6.85 11.73 0.76
CA VAL A 139 5.60 11.94 1.53
C VAL A 139 5.91 12.53 2.90
N PHE A 140 6.99 12.07 3.56
CA PHE A 140 7.30 12.41 4.96
C PHE A 140 8.58 13.22 5.13
N LYS A 141 9.62 12.92 4.32
CA LYS A 141 10.96 13.40 4.54
C LYS A 141 11.02 14.93 4.67
N ASP A 142 11.47 15.40 5.83
CA ASP A 142 11.65 16.81 6.20
C ASP A 142 10.37 17.68 6.13
N ARG A 143 9.17 17.05 6.14
CA ARG A 143 7.88 17.77 6.01
C ARG A 143 7.14 17.96 7.33
N ASN A 144 7.53 17.25 8.39
CA ASN A 144 6.96 17.34 9.74
C ASN A 144 5.42 17.25 9.78
N LEU A 145 4.83 16.37 8.98
CA LEU A 145 3.38 16.18 8.90
C LEU A 145 2.80 15.69 10.23
N GLN A 146 1.67 16.28 10.64
CA GLN A 146 1.05 16.00 11.94
C GLN A 146 -0.01 14.89 11.89
N TYR A 147 -0.71 14.78 10.75
CA TYR A 147 -1.93 13.98 10.60
C TYR A 147 -1.81 12.88 9.56
N THR A 148 -0.61 12.65 9.03
CA THR A 148 -0.36 11.62 8.00
C THR A 148 0.46 10.48 8.59
N PHE A 149 0.01 9.24 8.38
CA PHE A 149 0.67 8.02 8.86
C PHE A 149 0.71 6.95 7.79
N ARG A 150 1.80 6.18 7.76
CA ARG A 150 2.00 5.08 6.83
C ARG A 150 2.58 3.85 7.55
N PRO A 151 1.81 2.76 7.74
CA PRO A 151 2.31 1.52 8.33
C PRO A 151 3.22 0.73 7.40
N GLN A 152 3.19 1.01 6.11
CA GLN A 152 3.95 0.39 5.03
C GLN A 152 5.44 0.78 5.06
N ALA A 153 6.30 -0.09 4.49
CA ALA A 153 7.72 0.19 4.33
C ALA A 153 7.99 1.36 3.37
N PRO A 154 8.97 2.23 3.67
CA PRO A 154 9.32 3.37 2.81
C PRO A 154 10.15 2.95 1.59
N GLY A 155 10.15 3.77 0.53
CA GLY A 155 10.90 3.53 -0.70
C GLY A 155 12.41 3.39 -0.47
N SER A 156 12.94 4.11 0.51
CA SER A 156 14.34 3.99 0.91
C SER A 156 14.71 2.57 1.36
N SER A 157 13.83 1.84 2.01
CA SER A 157 14.12 0.46 2.40
C SER A 157 14.10 -0.51 1.22
N PHE A 158 13.31 -0.24 0.17
CA PHE A 158 13.30 -1.06 -1.05
C PHE A 158 14.64 -1.00 -1.78
N GLY A 159 15.13 0.22 -2.05
CA GLY A 159 16.38 0.42 -2.74
C GLY A 159 17.58 -0.13 -1.95
N ALA A 160 17.62 0.11 -0.65
CA ALA A 160 18.66 -0.41 0.22
C ALA A 160 18.66 -1.95 0.23
N LEU A 161 17.50 -2.58 0.38
CA LEU A 161 17.38 -4.05 0.44
C LEU A 161 17.86 -4.72 -0.85
N SER A 162 17.58 -4.13 -2.03
CA SER A 162 18.06 -4.64 -3.33
C SER A 162 19.57 -4.75 -3.36
N VAL A 163 20.24 -3.71 -2.90
CA VAL A 163 21.71 -3.66 -2.85
C VAL A 163 22.25 -4.64 -1.83
N GLN A 164 21.68 -4.67 -0.63
CA GLN A 164 22.07 -5.61 0.44
C GLN A 164 21.91 -7.06 0.00
N TYR A 165 20.82 -7.38 -0.70
CA TYR A 165 20.61 -8.71 -1.27
C TYR A 165 21.70 -9.10 -2.25
N ILE A 166 22.01 -8.26 -3.23
CA ILE A 166 23.06 -8.55 -4.21
C ILE A 166 24.44 -8.62 -3.53
N ALA A 167 24.71 -7.74 -2.55
CA ALA A 167 25.97 -7.78 -1.80
C ALA A 167 26.12 -9.10 -1.02
N ALA A 168 25.06 -9.58 -0.38
CA ALA A 168 25.07 -10.81 0.40
C ALA A 168 25.37 -12.07 -0.42
N PHE A 169 25.09 -12.06 -1.71
CA PHE A 169 25.27 -13.21 -2.61
C PHE A 169 26.36 -12.98 -3.68
N SER A 170 27.06 -11.83 -3.67
CA SER A 170 28.00 -11.44 -4.72
C SER A 170 29.14 -12.43 -4.89
N GLU A 171 29.85 -12.79 -3.85
CA GLU A 171 31.00 -13.71 -3.89
C GLU A 171 30.54 -15.14 -4.18
N GLU A 172 29.49 -15.60 -3.51
CA GLU A 172 28.97 -16.96 -3.67
C GLU A 172 28.44 -17.21 -5.08
N ARG A 173 27.59 -16.30 -5.60
CA ARG A 173 26.81 -16.52 -6.83
C ARG A 173 27.43 -15.87 -8.06
N PHE A 174 28.05 -14.71 -7.94
CA PHE A 174 28.63 -14.01 -9.08
C PHE A 174 30.15 -14.20 -9.19
N LYS A 175 30.79 -14.79 -8.16
CA LYS A 175 32.25 -14.93 -8.07
C LYS A 175 32.97 -13.58 -8.17
N LYS A 176 32.36 -12.54 -7.62
CA LYS A 176 32.83 -11.17 -7.59
C LYS A 176 32.66 -10.58 -6.20
N ALA A 177 33.61 -9.78 -5.73
CA ALA A 177 33.39 -8.93 -4.57
C ALA A 177 32.32 -7.86 -4.90
N PRO A 178 31.56 -7.32 -3.93
CA PRO A 178 30.56 -6.29 -4.18
C PRO A 178 31.10 -5.12 -4.99
N LYS A 179 32.31 -4.66 -4.72
CA LYS A 179 33.00 -3.54 -5.40
C LYS A 179 33.28 -3.80 -6.89
N ASP A 180 33.30 -5.06 -7.32
CA ASP A 180 33.59 -5.47 -8.70
C ASP A 180 32.31 -5.70 -9.53
N LEU A 181 31.14 -5.55 -8.88
CA LEU A 181 29.85 -5.63 -9.57
C LEU A 181 29.49 -4.28 -10.20
N ARG A 182 29.06 -4.34 -11.45
CA ARG A 182 28.62 -3.19 -12.25
C ARG A 182 27.12 -3.06 -12.19
N ILE A 183 26.62 -2.02 -11.55
CA ILE A 183 25.19 -1.83 -11.29
C ILE A 183 24.63 -0.75 -12.22
N ALA A 184 23.55 -1.05 -12.92
CA ALA A 184 22.70 -0.05 -13.55
C ALA A 184 21.41 0.14 -12.75
N ILE A 185 20.96 1.38 -12.64
CA ILE A 185 19.69 1.77 -11.99
C ILE A 185 18.86 2.52 -13.01
N ILE A 186 17.71 1.99 -13.36
CA ILE A 186 16.71 2.69 -14.17
C ILE A 186 15.40 2.81 -13.42
N TYR A 187 14.69 3.90 -13.59
CA TYR A 187 13.48 4.15 -12.78
C TYR A 187 12.52 5.12 -13.47
N GLU A 188 11.22 4.96 -13.21
CA GLU A 188 10.26 6.01 -13.55
C GLU A 188 10.60 7.30 -12.79
N ASP A 189 10.53 8.43 -13.44
CA ASP A 189 11.09 9.70 -12.97
C ASP A 189 10.22 10.44 -11.92
N GLY A 190 9.08 9.86 -11.56
CA GLY A 190 8.22 10.37 -10.49
C GLY A 190 8.74 10.08 -9.08
N PRO A 191 7.98 10.49 -8.05
CA PRO A 191 8.41 10.37 -6.65
C PRO A 191 8.69 8.93 -6.19
N TYR A 192 8.00 7.92 -6.75
CA TYR A 192 8.20 6.52 -6.42
C TYR A 192 9.58 6.04 -6.89
N GLY A 193 9.83 6.09 -8.20
CA GLY A 193 11.09 5.60 -8.76
C GLY A 193 12.29 6.38 -8.27
N SER A 194 12.18 7.71 -8.16
CA SER A 194 13.24 8.58 -7.65
C SER A 194 13.63 8.25 -6.21
N SER A 195 12.67 7.96 -5.33
CA SER A 195 12.92 7.60 -3.93
C SER A 195 13.69 6.28 -3.82
N VAL A 196 13.26 5.25 -4.55
CA VAL A 196 13.91 3.94 -4.57
C VAL A 196 15.31 4.03 -5.20
N ALA A 197 15.45 4.72 -6.34
CA ALA A 197 16.73 4.88 -7.03
C ALA A 197 17.78 5.65 -6.20
N ALA A 198 17.35 6.69 -5.49
CA ALA A 198 18.23 7.44 -4.58
C ALA A 198 18.75 6.57 -3.44
N SER A 199 17.90 5.72 -2.86
CA SER A 199 18.30 4.80 -1.81
C SER A 199 19.21 3.67 -2.33
N SER A 200 18.89 3.10 -3.50
CA SER A 200 19.77 2.11 -4.13
C SER A 200 21.18 2.69 -4.37
N GLU A 201 21.24 3.93 -4.84
CA GLU A 201 22.52 4.62 -5.06
C GLU A 201 23.28 4.84 -3.74
N ALA A 202 22.62 5.33 -2.71
CA ALA A 202 23.22 5.59 -1.42
C ALA A 202 23.78 4.31 -0.79
N GLU A 203 23.00 3.24 -0.82
CA GLU A 203 23.42 1.94 -0.28
C GLU A 203 24.53 1.29 -1.12
N ALA A 204 24.48 1.38 -2.46
CA ALA A 204 25.53 0.89 -3.32
C ALA A 204 26.87 1.58 -3.03
N LYS A 205 26.86 2.90 -2.85
CA LYS A 205 28.04 3.66 -2.41
C LYS A 205 28.55 3.19 -1.05
N ARG A 206 27.62 2.94 -0.09
CA ARG A 206 27.99 2.47 1.26
C ARG A 206 28.69 1.12 1.26
N VAL A 207 28.25 0.19 0.41
CA VAL A 207 28.87 -1.14 0.28
C VAL A 207 29.98 -1.21 -0.78
N GLY A 208 30.32 -0.08 -1.42
CA GLY A 208 31.39 0.02 -2.40
C GLY A 208 31.07 -0.53 -3.79
N MET A 209 29.80 -0.77 -4.14
CA MET A 209 29.40 -1.21 -5.48
C MET A 209 29.54 -0.09 -6.51
N GLN A 210 29.88 -0.45 -7.76
CA GLN A 210 30.04 0.49 -8.87
C GLN A 210 28.71 0.76 -9.57
N ILE A 211 28.16 1.95 -9.40
CA ILE A 211 27.04 2.42 -10.22
C ILE A 211 27.60 2.96 -11.52
N ILE A 212 27.38 2.24 -12.61
CA ILE A 212 27.88 2.59 -13.94
C ILE A 212 26.87 3.37 -14.76
N MET A 213 25.59 3.32 -14.38
CA MET A 213 24.50 4.04 -15.02
C MET A 213 23.37 4.27 -14.02
N LYS A 214 22.82 5.48 -13.99
CA LYS A 214 21.58 5.80 -13.28
C LYS A 214 20.76 6.73 -14.17
N GLU A 215 19.58 6.29 -14.62
CA GLU A 215 18.77 7.07 -15.55
C GLU A 215 17.27 6.92 -15.24
N GLY A 216 16.58 8.08 -15.14
CA GLY A 216 15.12 8.15 -15.05
C GLY A 216 14.50 8.16 -16.43
N TYR A 217 13.27 7.64 -16.52
CA TYR A 217 12.45 7.67 -17.72
C TYR A 217 10.99 7.95 -17.38
N SER A 218 10.23 8.50 -18.32
CA SER A 218 8.79 8.71 -18.10
C SER A 218 8.03 7.39 -18.12
N ALA A 219 7.23 7.11 -17.08
CA ALA A 219 6.36 5.94 -17.05
C ALA A 219 5.31 5.93 -18.19
N GLN A 220 5.13 7.05 -18.87
CA GLN A 220 4.24 7.21 -20.04
C GLN A 220 5.01 7.16 -21.38
N ALA A 221 6.30 6.85 -21.35
CA ALA A 221 7.09 6.74 -22.57
C ALA A 221 6.51 5.65 -23.51
N ALA A 222 6.35 6.00 -24.78
CA ALA A 222 5.90 5.05 -25.81
C ALA A 222 7.04 4.18 -26.34
N ASP A 223 8.28 4.59 -26.08
CA ASP A 223 9.50 3.90 -26.54
C ASP A 223 10.65 4.08 -25.54
N LEU A 224 11.32 2.99 -25.22
CA LEU A 224 12.49 2.92 -24.31
C LEU A 224 13.75 2.40 -25.01
N SER A 225 13.73 2.29 -26.36
CA SER A 225 14.82 1.72 -27.14
C SER A 225 16.16 2.44 -26.94
N SER A 226 16.15 3.77 -26.81
CA SER A 226 17.36 4.56 -26.53
C SER A 226 17.95 4.22 -25.17
N LEU A 227 17.13 4.09 -24.12
CA LEU A 227 17.55 3.68 -22.78
C LEU A 227 18.16 2.29 -22.79
N ILE A 228 17.56 1.34 -23.51
CA ILE A 228 18.06 -0.03 -23.65
C ILE A 228 19.40 -0.06 -24.39
N THR A 229 19.55 0.76 -25.44
CA THR A 229 20.82 0.89 -26.15
C THR A 229 21.95 1.36 -25.23
N LYS A 230 21.69 2.34 -24.37
CA LYS A 230 22.64 2.80 -23.35
C LYS A 230 22.99 1.68 -22.35
N LEU A 231 21.98 0.95 -21.85
CA LEU A 231 22.19 -0.21 -20.96
C LEU A 231 23.06 -1.29 -21.58
N ARG A 232 22.82 -1.62 -22.87
CA ARG A 232 23.64 -2.59 -23.61
C ARG A 232 25.10 -2.13 -23.76
N ALA A 233 25.31 -0.85 -24.04
CA ALA A 233 26.65 -0.27 -24.12
C ALA A 233 27.35 -0.27 -22.75
N ALA A 234 26.60 0.01 -21.67
CA ALA A 234 27.10 0.03 -20.31
C ALA A 234 27.47 -1.36 -19.78
N ARG A 235 26.85 -2.44 -20.25
CA ARG A 235 27.10 -3.84 -19.84
C ARG A 235 27.07 -4.05 -18.33
N PRO A 236 25.95 -3.79 -17.66
CA PRO A 236 25.83 -4.03 -16.23
C PRO A 236 25.85 -5.53 -15.90
N ASP A 237 26.36 -5.88 -14.71
CA ASP A 237 26.16 -7.21 -14.12
C ASP A 237 24.76 -7.33 -13.54
N VAL A 238 24.26 -6.23 -12.93
CA VAL A 238 22.96 -6.18 -12.25
C VAL A 238 22.18 -4.96 -12.72
N LEU A 239 20.90 -5.17 -13.00
CA LEU A 239 19.94 -4.10 -13.28
C LEU A 239 18.93 -3.97 -12.14
N PHE A 240 18.84 -2.80 -11.53
CA PHE A 240 17.72 -2.39 -10.69
C PHE A 240 16.74 -1.56 -11.51
N HIS A 241 15.47 -1.95 -11.49
CA HIS A 241 14.43 -1.31 -12.29
C HIS A 241 13.19 -1.00 -11.45
N THR A 242 12.81 0.27 -11.38
CA THR A 242 11.61 0.74 -10.68
C THR A 242 10.63 1.34 -11.65
N GLY A 243 9.43 0.79 -11.75
CA GLY A 243 8.38 1.28 -12.65
C GLY A 243 7.03 0.66 -12.36
N TYR A 244 6.05 0.97 -13.20
CA TYR A 244 4.70 0.43 -13.15
C TYR A 244 4.49 -0.66 -14.21
N ASN A 245 3.36 -1.33 -14.20
CA ASN A 245 3.14 -2.47 -15.10
C ASN A 245 3.28 -2.14 -16.60
N PRO A 246 2.70 -1.05 -17.15
CA PRO A 246 2.78 -0.78 -18.59
C PRO A 246 4.20 -0.49 -19.07
N ASP A 247 4.97 0.32 -18.35
CA ASP A 247 6.34 0.69 -18.71
C ASP A 247 7.32 -0.47 -18.52
N ILE A 248 7.12 -1.29 -17.46
CA ILE A 248 7.88 -2.53 -17.26
C ILE A 248 7.64 -3.51 -18.41
N ALA A 249 6.40 -3.72 -18.81
CA ALA A 249 6.08 -4.61 -19.93
C ALA A 249 6.68 -4.10 -21.26
N LEU A 250 6.65 -2.78 -21.49
CA LEU A 250 7.29 -2.14 -22.64
C LEU A 250 8.81 -2.37 -22.61
N PHE A 251 9.45 -2.07 -21.49
CA PHE A 251 10.89 -2.27 -21.31
C PHE A 251 11.29 -3.72 -21.58
N LEU A 252 10.63 -4.69 -20.97
CA LEU A 252 10.97 -6.11 -21.14
C LEU A 252 10.84 -6.56 -22.61
N ARG A 253 9.78 -6.14 -23.31
CA ARG A 253 9.62 -6.46 -24.72
C ARG A 253 10.75 -5.91 -25.56
N GLN A 254 11.03 -4.62 -25.45
CA GLN A 254 12.08 -3.96 -26.24
C GLN A 254 13.48 -4.43 -25.83
N ALA A 255 13.72 -4.73 -24.55
CA ALA A 255 14.97 -5.29 -24.07
C ALA A 255 15.25 -6.68 -24.65
N LYS A 256 14.20 -7.52 -24.76
CA LYS A 256 14.30 -8.83 -25.43
C LYS A 256 14.60 -8.68 -26.91
N GLU A 257 13.86 -7.81 -27.62
CA GLU A 257 14.06 -7.53 -29.06
C GLU A 257 15.48 -7.03 -29.36
N GLN A 258 16.03 -6.18 -28.49
CA GLN A 258 17.39 -5.66 -28.62
C GLN A 258 18.47 -6.60 -28.07
N GLY A 259 18.11 -7.76 -27.50
CA GLY A 259 19.05 -8.72 -26.95
C GLY A 259 19.81 -8.20 -25.71
N PHE A 260 19.17 -7.39 -24.88
CA PHE A 260 19.72 -6.96 -23.61
C PHE A 260 19.84 -8.14 -22.64
N ARG A 261 20.99 -8.26 -21.98
CA ARG A 261 21.28 -9.36 -21.05
C ARG A 261 21.99 -8.85 -19.81
N VAL A 262 21.71 -9.51 -18.67
CA VAL A 262 22.21 -9.14 -17.35
C VAL A 262 22.28 -10.38 -16.46
N LYS A 263 23.18 -10.41 -15.48
CA LYS A 263 23.32 -11.55 -14.56
C LYS A 263 22.21 -11.57 -13.50
N ALA A 264 21.69 -10.41 -13.11
CA ALA A 264 20.55 -10.31 -12.22
C ALA A 264 19.68 -9.11 -12.61
N TYR A 265 18.35 -9.35 -12.60
CA TYR A 265 17.34 -8.35 -12.84
C TYR A 265 16.44 -8.27 -11.61
N LEU A 266 16.46 -7.13 -10.93
CA LEU A 266 15.65 -6.85 -9.75
C LEU A 266 14.70 -5.70 -10.03
N GLY A 267 13.43 -6.01 -9.93
CA GLY A 267 12.37 -5.00 -9.93
C GLY A 267 12.05 -4.50 -8.53
N HIS A 268 11.26 -3.46 -8.47
CA HIS A 268 10.71 -2.94 -7.22
C HIS A 268 9.20 -2.83 -7.36
N GLY A 269 8.44 -3.44 -6.46
CA GLY A 269 7.00 -3.33 -6.29
C GLY A 269 6.16 -3.28 -7.57
N ALA A 270 5.05 -2.61 -7.49
CA ALA A 270 4.18 -2.21 -8.59
C ALA A 270 4.16 -3.19 -9.79
N GLY A 271 4.79 -2.81 -10.90
CA GLY A 271 4.73 -3.59 -12.12
C GLY A 271 5.41 -4.96 -12.06
N HIS A 272 6.48 -5.10 -11.27
CA HIS A 272 7.21 -6.36 -11.13
C HIS A 272 6.51 -7.37 -10.21
N SER A 273 5.61 -6.91 -9.34
CA SER A 273 4.88 -7.76 -8.41
C SER A 273 3.56 -8.29 -8.97
N GLN A 274 3.19 -7.88 -10.18
CA GLN A 274 2.00 -8.40 -10.87
C GLN A 274 2.38 -9.62 -11.72
N ILE A 275 2.74 -10.73 -11.04
CA ILE A 275 3.29 -11.93 -11.69
C ILE A 275 2.37 -12.47 -12.79
N ASP A 276 1.05 -12.47 -12.59
CA ASP A 276 0.11 -12.98 -13.56
C ASP A 276 0.08 -12.11 -14.82
N LYS A 277 0.17 -10.78 -14.67
CA LYS A 277 0.29 -9.87 -15.81
C LYS A 277 1.61 -10.02 -16.57
N LEU A 278 2.70 -10.25 -15.85
CA LEU A 278 3.98 -10.55 -16.50
C LEU A 278 3.94 -11.89 -17.24
N LYS A 279 3.30 -12.90 -16.67
CA LYS A 279 3.11 -14.20 -17.33
C LYS A 279 2.23 -14.13 -18.59
N GLU A 280 1.18 -13.31 -18.59
CA GLU A 280 0.36 -13.06 -19.77
C GLU A 280 1.22 -12.58 -20.97
N GLY A 281 2.22 -11.73 -20.70
CA GLY A 281 3.08 -11.15 -21.73
C GLY A 281 4.35 -11.95 -22.06
N PHE A 282 4.91 -12.68 -21.09
CA PHE A 282 6.25 -13.27 -21.20
C PHE A 282 6.32 -14.77 -20.83
N GLY A 283 5.22 -15.37 -20.37
CA GLY A 283 5.18 -16.77 -20.02
C GLY A 283 6.25 -17.17 -18.99
N THR A 284 7.04 -18.19 -19.31
CA THR A 284 8.15 -18.68 -18.47
C THR A 284 9.42 -17.84 -18.58
N GLU A 285 9.48 -16.84 -19.44
CA GLU A 285 10.67 -16.01 -19.65
C GLU A 285 11.02 -15.14 -18.44
N ILE A 286 10.05 -14.93 -17.53
CA ILE A 286 10.24 -14.21 -16.26
C ILE A 286 10.80 -15.09 -15.13
N GLU A 287 11.06 -16.37 -15.41
CA GLU A 287 11.65 -17.27 -14.41
C GLU A 287 13.01 -16.72 -13.93
N GLY A 288 13.21 -16.67 -12.63
CA GLY A 288 14.40 -16.09 -12.00
C GLY A 288 14.35 -14.57 -11.79
N PHE A 289 13.32 -13.86 -12.26
CA PHE A 289 13.17 -12.42 -11.98
C PHE A 289 12.92 -12.18 -10.51
N HIS A 290 13.46 -11.07 -10.03
CA HIS A 290 13.25 -10.64 -8.64
C HIS A 290 12.36 -9.41 -8.57
N THR A 291 11.65 -9.27 -7.46
CA THR A 291 11.04 -8.01 -7.06
C THR A 291 11.26 -7.76 -5.58
N VAL A 292 11.46 -6.50 -5.21
CA VAL A 292 11.42 -6.06 -3.82
C VAL A 292 10.06 -5.45 -3.57
N ASP A 293 9.33 -6.01 -2.62
CA ASP A 293 7.96 -5.55 -2.33
C ASP A 293 7.66 -5.74 -0.82
N PRO A 294 6.62 -5.12 -0.29
CA PRO A 294 6.17 -5.40 1.07
C PRO A 294 5.96 -6.89 1.28
N ILE A 295 6.15 -7.33 2.51
CA ILE A 295 5.97 -8.75 2.82
C ILE A 295 4.52 -9.16 2.57
N ASP A 296 4.31 -10.16 1.73
CA ASP A 296 3.01 -10.79 1.54
C ASP A 296 2.71 -11.70 2.73
N GLY A 297 1.68 -11.35 3.50
CA GLY A 297 1.28 -12.11 4.66
C GLY A 297 0.92 -13.57 4.37
N THR A 298 0.57 -13.91 3.13
CA THR A 298 0.26 -15.30 2.74
C THR A 298 1.50 -16.17 2.61
N LEU A 299 2.68 -15.58 2.50
CA LEU A 299 3.97 -16.26 2.37
C LEU A 299 4.78 -16.27 3.67
N VAL A 300 4.31 -15.61 4.72
CA VAL A 300 4.96 -15.60 6.04
C VAL A 300 4.69 -16.93 6.77
N ASP A 301 5.75 -17.54 7.29
CA ASP A 301 5.60 -18.71 8.17
C ASP A 301 4.78 -18.33 9.42
N PRO A 302 3.63 -18.96 9.66
CA PRO A 302 2.79 -18.64 10.82
C PRO A 302 3.52 -18.73 12.17
N LYS A 303 4.58 -19.54 12.27
CA LYS A 303 5.42 -19.66 13.48
C LYS A 303 6.18 -18.37 13.83
N LYS A 304 6.32 -17.47 12.88
CA LYS A 304 6.94 -16.13 13.06
C LYS A 304 5.93 -15.07 13.47
N LEU A 305 4.66 -15.40 13.45
CA LEU A 305 3.58 -14.50 13.82
C LEU A 305 3.18 -14.72 15.28
N ARG A 306 2.72 -13.63 15.90
CA ARG A 306 2.12 -13.72 17.24
C ARG A 306 0.77 -14.42 17.17
N ALA A 307 0.33 -14.94 18.33
CA ALA A 307 -0.97 -15.61 18.45
C ALA A 307 -2.10 -14.72 17.90
N GLY A 308 -2.99 -15.30 17.11
CA GLY A 308 -4.13 -14.64 16.48
C GLY A 308 -3.83 -13.98 15.15
N VAL A 309 -2.56 -13.71 14.79
CA VAL A 309 -2.23 -13.03 13.53
C VAL A 309 -2.36 -13.95 12.32
N GLY A 310 -2.01 -15.22 12.48
CA GLY A 310 -2.19 -16.23 11.42
C GLY A 310 -3.67 -16.40 11.03
N GLU A 311 -4.57 -16.33 12.00
CA GLU A 311 -6.01 -16.38 11.80
C GLU A 311 -6.54 -15.18 11.02
N VAL A 312 -5.94 -14.00 11.21
CA VAL A 312 -6.25 -12.80 10.42
C VAL A 312 -5.90 -13.02 8.95
N THR A 313 -4.73 -13.60 8.66
CA THR A 313 -4.31 -13.96 7.30
C THR A 313 -5.26 -14.99 6.69
N ALA A 314 -5.59 -16.05 7.43
CA ALA A 314 -6.50 -17.09 6.96
C ALA A 314 -7.90 -16.53 6.64
N GLU A 315 -8.41 -15.62 7.46
CA GLU A 315 -9.70 -14.96 7.22
C GLU A 315 -9.68 -14.06 5.99
N MET A 316 -8.62 -13.29 5.78
CA MET A 316 -8.43 -12.51 4.57
C MET A 316 -8.47 -13.41 3.32
N VAL A 317 -7.72 -14.52 3.32
CA VAL A 317 -7.68 -15.49 2.22
C VAL A 317 -9.07 -16.09 1.98
N ARG A 318 -9.77 -16.50 3.03
CA ARG A 318 -11.11 -17.07 2.96
C ARG A 318 -12.10 -16.08 2.33
N ARG A 319 -12.10 -14.82 2.77
CA ARG A 319 -12.99 -13.76 2.27
C ARG A 319 -12.69 -13.45 0.81
N TYR A 320 -11.43 -13.31 0.46
CA TYR A 320 -11.03 -13.02 -0.91
C TYR A 320 -11.47 -14.14 -1.87
N LYS A 321 -11.20 -15.40 -1.51
CA LYS A 321 -11.64 -16.56 -2.30
C LYS A 321 -13.16 -16.62 -2.45
N LYS A 322 -13.89 -16.30 -1.37
CA LYS A 322 -15.36 -16.29 -1.41
C LYS A 322 -15.91 -15.23 -2.38
N GLU A 323 -15.29 -14.05 -2.42
CA GLU A 323 -15.79 -12.91 -3.19
C GLU A 323 -15.31 -12.94 -4.65
N PHE A 324 -14.04 -13.34 -4.89
CA PHE A 324 -13.40 -13.24 -6.20
C PHE A 324 -13.11 -14.59 -6.89
N GLY A 325 -13.30 -15.72 -6.21
CA GLY A 325 -13.14 -17.07 -6.79
C GLY A 325 -11.70 -17.55 -6.93
N GLU A 326 -10.71 -16.78 -6.51
CA GLU A 326 -9.28 -17.05 -6.69
C GLU A 326 -8.48 -16.83 -5.40
N ALA A 327 -7.22 -17.25 -5.38
CA ALA A 327 -6.30 -16.91 -4.29
C ALA A 327 -5.94 -15.42 -4.34
N PRO A 328 -5.76 -14.75 -3.17
CA PRO A 328 -5.43 -13.33 -3.16
C PRO A 328 -4.02 -13.10 -3.75
N PRO A 329 -3.88 -12.22 -4.76
CA PRO A 329 -2.57 -11.71 -5.18
C PRO A 329 -1.92 -10.85 -4.09
N MET A 330 -0.60 -10.67 -4.17
CA MET A 330 0.24 -10.03 -3.15
C MET A 330 -0.32 -8.71 -2.60
N HIS A 331 -0.74 -7.78 -3.45
CA HIS A 331 -1.18 -6.45 -3.00
C HIS A 331 -2.51 -6.45 -2.23
N VAL A 332 -3.26 -7.56 -2.25
CA VAL A 332 -4.46 -7.73 -1.42
C VAL A 332 -4.07 -7.78 0.06
N SER A 333 -3.03 -8.55 0.41
CA SER A 333 -2.56 -8.67 1.79
C SER A 333 -2.06 -7.34 2.35
N ILE A 334 -1.46 -6.50 1.51
CA ILE A 334 -0.97 -5.17 1.88
C ILE A 334 -2.12 -4.24 2.26
N GLY A 335 -3.11 -4.11 1.37
CA GLY A 335 -4.29 -3.28 1.63
C GLY A 335 -5.08 -3.73 2.84
N PHE A 336 -5.26 -5.04 2.96
CA PHE A 336 -5.96 -5.63 4.10
C PHE A 336 -5.22 -5.37 5.42
N ASN A 337 -3.93 -5.70 5.51
CA ASN A 337 -3.13 -5.53 6.73
C ASN A 337 -3.11 -4.07 7.20
N ASN A 338 -2.87 -3.15 6.28
CA ASN A 338 -2.74 -1.74 6.64
C ASN A 338 -4.08 -1.14 7.08
N MET A 339 -5.19 -1.54 6.46
CA MET A 339 -6.52 -1.16 6.93
C MET A 339 -6.86 -1.86 8.25
N TRP A 340 -6.51 -3.13 8.42
CA TRP A 340 -6.74 -3.88 9.65
C TRP A 340 -6.06 -3.23 10.85
N ILE A 341 -4.82 -2.72 10.70
CA ILE A 341 -4.11 -1.98 11.76
C ILE A 341 -4.90 -0.74 12.16
N LEU A 342 -5.39 0.04 11.21
CA LEU A 342 -6.22 1.22 11.49
C LEU A 342 -7.46 0.85 12.32
N LEU A 343 -8.15 -0.21 11.91
CA LEU A 343 -9.45 -0.61 12.48
C LEU A 343 -9.34 -1.31 13.83
N ASN A 344 -8.23 -2.01 14.10
CA ASN A 344 -8.08 -2.85 15.31
C ASN A 344 -7.07 -2.30 16.33
N ASP A 345 -6.26 -1.30 15.97
CA ASP A 345 -5.32 -0.66 16.89
C ASP A 345 -5.60 0.84 17.04
N VAL A 346 -5.50 1.60 15.95
CA VAL A 346 -5.55 3.08 16.01
C VAL A 346 -6.93 3.60 16.38
N LEU A 347 -7.97 3.18 15.67
CA LEU A 347 -9.35 3.62 15.92
C LEU A 347 -9.87 3.23 17.31
N PRO A 348 -9.72 1.98 17.78
CA PRO A 348 -10.11 1.62 19.16
C PRO A 348 -9.42 2.49 20.20
N ARG A 349 -8.11 2.72 20.06
CA ARG A 349 -7.34 3.56 20.98
C ARG A 349 -7.79 5.01 20.94
N ALA A 350 -8.04 5.59 19.77
CA ALA A 350 -8.56 6.95 19.62
C ALA A 350 -9.90 7.11 20.34
N ILE A 351 -10.82 6.17 20.17
CA ILE A 351 -12.14 6.19 20.80
C ILE A 351 -12.05 6.05 22.33
N GLN A 352 -11.27 5.08 22.81
CA GLN A 352 -11.22 4.72 24.22
C GLN A 352 -10.38 5.69 25.06
N LYS A 353 -9.24 6.18 24.51
CA LYS A 353 -8.30 7.02 25.26
C LYS A 353 -8.38 8.49 24.92
N HIS A 354 -8.78 8.85 23.70
CA HIS A 354 -8.76 10.23 23.20
C HIS A 354 -10.15 10.80 22.90
N GLY A 355 -11.22 10.10 23.30
CA GLY A 355 -12.58 10.63 23.31
C GLY A 355 -13.30 10.61 21.94
N GLY A 356 -12.79 9.89 20.94
CA GLY A 356 -13.44 9.76 19.63
C GLY A 356 -12.47 9.58 18.49
N TRP A 357 -12.87 9.98 17.31
CA TRP A 357 -12.09 9.82 16.08
C TRP A 357 -11.86 11.14 15.33
N SER A 358 -11.77 12.25 16.04
CA SER A 358 -11.27 13.49 15.45
C SER A 358 -9.83 13.30 14.92
N ALA A 359 -9.41 14.14 13.97
CA ALA A 359 -8.05 14.05 13.43
C ALA A 359 -6.96 14.11 14.53
N ASP A 360 -7.15 14.95 15.55
CA ASP A 360 -6.25 15.01 16.70
C ASP A 360 -6.24 13.74 17.53
N ALA A 361 -7.42 13.14 17.79
CA ALA A 361 -7.54 11.89 18.53
C ALA A 361 -6.86 10.72 17.77
N LEU A 362 -7.12 10.63 16.46
CA LEU A 362 -6.50 9.63 15.60
C LEU A 362 -4.98 9.79 15.51
N ALA A 363 -4.49 11.04 15.35
CA ALA A 363 -3.07 11.31 15.30
C ALA A 363 -2.36 11.00 16.62
N LYS A 364 -2.98 11.28 17.79
CA LYS A 364 -2.46 10.87 19.10
C LYS A 364 -2.42 9.35 19.21
N ALA A 365 -3.51 8.67 18.87
CA ALA A 365 -3.59 7.21 18.92
C ALA A 365 -2.57 6.53 18.01
N ALA A 366 -2.37 7.05 16.79
CA ALA A 366 -1.36 6.54 15.86
C ALA A 366 0.06 6.70 16.43
N ARG A 367 0.40 7.82 17.02
CA ARG A 367 1.70 8.03 17.68
C ARG A 367 1.95 7.09 18.86
N GLU A 368 0.90 6.60 19.51
CA GLU A 368 0.99 5.63 20.61
C GLU A 368 1.01 4.17 20.11
N THR A 369 0.90 3.94 18.80
CA THR A 369 0.95 2.58 18.26
C THR A 369 2.32 1.96 18.52
N ASP A 370 2.31 0.80 19.17
CA ASP A 370 3.49 -0.02 19.45
C ASP A 370 3.16 -1.50 19.32
N ILE A 371 2.94 -1.93 18.06
CA ILE A 371 2.73 -3.33 17.72
C ILE A 371 4.10 -3.97 17.54
N PRO A 372 4.46 -4.99 18.34
CA PRO A 372 5.76 -5.65 18.23
C PRO A 372 5.87 -6.51 16.98
N ASP A 373 7.11 -6.91 16.63
CA ASP A 373 7.38 -7.81 15.51
C ASP A 373 6.59 -9.12 15.65
N GLY A 374 6.12 -9.63 14.52
CA GLY A 374 5.17 -10.73 14.44
C GLY A 374 3.71 -10.33 14.71
N GLY A 375 3.44 -9.08 15.10
CA GLY A 375 2.10 -8.59 15.44
C GLY A 375 1.25 -8.14 14.26
N THR A 376 1.77 -8.20 13.04
CA THR A 376 1.04 -7.96 11.79
C THR A 376 1.18 -9.14 10.85
N MET A 377 0.28 -9.25 9.88
CA MET A 377 0.33 -10.30 8.83
C MET A 377 1.65 -10.29 8.06
N GLN A 378 2.27 -9.12 7.93
CA GLN A 378 3.54 -8.93 7.22
C GLN A 378 4.77 -9.33 8.07
N GLY A 379 4.57 -9.74 9.33
CA GLY A 379 5.62 -10.24 10.21
C GLY A 379 6.47 -9.19 10.91
N TYR A 380 6.41 -7.92 10.48
CA TYR A 380 7.01 -6.81 11.21
C TYR A 380 5.99 -6.12 12.12
N GLY A 381 6.48 -5.31 13.05
CA GLY A 381 5.65 -4.54 13.96
C GLY A 381 5.25 -3.17 13.40
N VAL A 382 4.55 -2.37 14.20
CA VAL A 382 4.19 -0.99 13.85
C VAL A 382 4.57 -0.07 15.00
N LYS A 383 5.43 0.90 14.69
CA LYS A 383 5.74 2.04 15.53
C LYS A 383 6.13 3.19 14.62
N PHE A 384 5.52 4.33 14.82
CA PHE A 384 5.77 5.48 13.95
C PHE A 384 6.91 6.34 14.48
N PHE A 385 7.76 6.83 13.57
CA PHE A 385 8.78 7.80 13.93
C PHE A 385 8.15 9.00 14.65
N PRO A 386 8.76 9.42 15.78
CA PRO A 386 8.22 10.47 16.62
C PRO A 386 8.44 11.88 16.03
N GLU A 387 7.94 12.86 16.73
CA GLU A 387 8.24 14.27 16.48
C GLU A 387 9.75 14.55 16.51
N GLY A 388 10.20 15.43 15.63
CA GLY A 388 11.61 15.74 15.42
C GLY A 388 12.36 14.77 14.50
N ASN A 389 11.79 13.63 14.15
CA ASN A 389 12.36 12.75 13.14
C ASN A 389 11.98 13.22 11.72
N PRO A 390 12.92 13.28 10.75
CA PRO A 390 12.61 13.65 9.37
C PRO A 390 11.51 12.83 8.69
N MET A 391 11.33 11.58 9.15
CA MET A 391 10.33 10.63 8.63
C MET A 391 9.12 10.48 9.58
N ARG A 392 8.81 11.50 10.38
CA ARG A 392 7.67 11.48 11.30
C ARG A 392 6.40 10.93 10.66
N GLY A 393 5.73 10.00 11.32
CA GLY A 393 4.50 9.35 10.82
C GLY A 393 4.72 8.13 9.90
N GLN A 394 5.98 7.86 9.52
CA GLN A 394 6.37 6.62 8.86
C GLN A 394 6.59 5.51 9.90
N ASN A 395 6.14 4.28 9.62
CA ASN A 395 6.47 3.12 10.44
C ASN A 395 7.97 2.82 10.39
N GLU A 396 8.64 2.86 11.55
CA GLU A 396 10.08 2.61 11.68
C GLU A 396 10.43 1.11 11.63
N ARG A 397 9.44 0.21 11.89
CA ARG A 397 9.65 -1.25 11.91
C ARG A 397 9.38 -1.93 10.57
N ALA A 398 8.79 -1.22 9.62
CA ALA A 398 8.42 -1.80 8.34
C ALA A 398 9.62 -1.98 7.42
N PHE A 399 9.72 -3.16 6.82
CA PHE A 399 10.72 -3.49 5.81
C PHE A 399 10.12 -4.38 4.72
N PRO A 400 10.63 -4.32 3.48
CA PRO A 400 10.20 -5.17 2.39
C PRO A 400 10.95 -6.51 2.38
N ALA A 401 10.57 -7.39 1.46
CA ALA A 401 11.30 -8.62 1.15
C ALA A 401 11.73 -8.65 -0.32
N VAL A 402 12.76 -9.43 -0.63
CA VAL A 402 13.11 -9.79 -2.00
C VAL A 402 12.40 -11.09 -2.33
N TYR A 403 11.61 -11.04 -3.38
CA TYR A 403 10.93 -12.18 -3.97
C TYR A 403 11.65 -12.59 -5.24
N GLN A 404 11.55 -13.86 -5.58
CA GLN A 404 11.99 -14.38 -6.87
C GLN A 404 10.89 -15.25 -7.48
N VAL A 405 10.76 -15.19 -8.79
CA VAL A 405 9.91 -16.12 -9.53
C VAL A 405 10.65 -17.46 -9.62
N ILE A 406 10.10 -18.47 -8.96
CA ILE A 406 10.61 -19.85 -8.90
C ILE A 406 9.44 -20.77 -9.20
N ASP A 407 9.58 -21.62 -10.22
CA ASP A 407 8.51 -22.50 -10.69
C ASP A 407 7.20 -21.73 -10.98
N GLY A 408 7.36 -20.54 -11.55
CA GLY A 408 6.27 -19.67 -11.92
C GLY A 408 5.51 -19.03 -10.74
N LYS A 409 6.04 -19.02 -9.52
CA LYS A 409 5.44 -18.42 -8.32
C LYS A 409 6.45 -17.55 -7.61
N PHE A 410 5.96 -16.59 -6.83
CA PHE A 410 6.84 -15.86 -5.93
C PHE A 410 7.22 -16.70 -4.72
N ALA A 411 8.52 -16.71 -4.44
CA ALA A 411 9.08 -17.16 -3.18
C ALA A 411 9.89 -16.03 -2.54
N ILE A 412 9.87 -15.93 -1.21
CA ILE A 412 10.73 -15.00 -0.49
C ILE A 412 12.14 -15.59 -0.43
N VAL A 413 13.12 -14.86 -0.96
CA VAL A 413 14.52 -15.28 -0.96
C VAL A 413 15.40 -14.46 -0.02
N TYR A 414 14.92 -13.29 0.43
CA TYR A 414 15.65 -12.42 1.38
C TYR A 414 14.69 -11.44 2.08
N PRO A 415 14.90 -11.06 3.35
CA PRO A 415 15.98 -11.47 4.24
C PRO A 415 15.88 -12.94 4.68
N LYS A 416 17.01 -13.55 5.06
CA LYS A 416 17.06 -14.97 5.47
C LYS A 416 16.03 -15.35 6.53
N ALA A 417 15.70 -14.42 7.43
CA ALA A 417 14.71 -14.65 8.48
C ALA A 417 13.30 -14.95 7.92
N PHE A 418 12.96 -14.50 6.74
CA PHE A 418 11.65 -14.69 6.10
C PHE A 418 11.71 -15.58 4.85
N ALA A 419 12.93 -15.92 4.40
CA ALA A 419 13.13 -16.72 3.20
C ALA A 419 12.48 -18.10 3.32
N ASN A 420 11.75 -18.51 2.28
CA ASN A 420 11.14 -19.82 2.11
C ASN A 420 11.72 -20.57 0.89
N ALA A 421 12.66 -19.94 0.15
CA ALA A 421 13.42 -20.56 -0.91
C ALA A 421 14.87 -20.01 -0.95
N SER A 422 15.76 -20.75 -1.60
CA SER A 422 17.11 -20.28 -1.91
C SER A 422 17.14 -19.50 -3.22
N PRO A 423 17.90 -18.38 -3.32
CA PRO A 423 17.93 -17.59 -4.54
C PRO A 423 18.62 -18.34 -5.69
N VAL A 424 18.07 -18.18 -6.88
CA VAL A 424 18.67 -18.61 -8.15
C VAL A 424 19.36 -17.41 -8.77
N LEU A 425 20.68 -17.37 -8.64
CA LEU A 425 21.58 -16.34 -9.17
C LEU A 425 22.83 -17.00 -9.75
N PRO A 426 23.36 -16.49 -10.86
CA PRO A 426 22.79 -15.50 -11.77
C PRO A 426 21.50 -15.98 -12.43
N LEU A 427 20.82 -15.10 -13.22
CA LEU A 427 19.68 -15.49 -14.06
C LEU A 427 20.03 -16.70 -14.93
N PRO A 428 19.15 -17.67 -15.05
CA PRO A 428 19.38 -18.86 -15.90
C PRO A 428 19.74 -18.49 -17.32
N ALA A 429 20.68 -19.20 -17.93
CA ALA A 429 21.06 -18.99 -19.33
C ALA A 429 19.90 -19.25 -20.33
N SER A 430 18.88 -19.99 -19.90
CA SER A 430 17.60 -20.19 -20.62
C SER A 430 16.73 -18.94 -20.65
N SER A 431 16.88 -18.02 -19.69
CA SER A 431 16.19 -16.74 -19.75
C SER A 431 16.68 -15.87 -20.90
N PRO A 432 15.79 -15.24 -21.68
CA PRO A 432 16.19 -14.33 -22.77
C PRO A 432 16.98 -13.13 -22.24
N PHE A 433 16.91 -12.85 -20.93
CA PHE A 433 17.61 -11.78 -20.25
C PHE A 433 18.89 -12.25 -19.51
N GLY A 434 19.11 -13.56 -19.40
CA GLY A 434 20.27 -14.14 -18.73
C GLY A 434 21.57 -13.90 -19.50
N ALA A 435 22.61 -13.44 -18.81
CA ALA A 435 23.95 -13.33 -19.39
C ALA A 435 24.50 -14.75 -19.69
N ARG A 436 25.07 -14.92 -20.88
CA ARG A 436 25.75 -16.16 -21.28
C ARG A 436 27.17 -16.22 -20.74
#